data_8a49197e7bbf633ac2c9a0ce2c984506
#
_entry.id   8a49197e7bbf633ac2c9a0ce2c984506
#
_cell.length_a   1.000
_cell.length_b   1.000
_cell.length_c   1.000
_cell.angle_alpha   90.00
_cell.angle_beta   90.00
_cell.angle_gamma   90.00
#
_symmetry.space_group_name_H-M   'P 1'
#
loop_
_entity.id
_entity.type
_entity.pdbx_description
1 polymer ?
#
loop_
_entity_poly.entity_id
_entity_poly.type
_entity_poly.pdbx_seq_one_letter_code
_entity_poly.pdbx_strand_id
1 'polypeptide(L)'
;MEKKNLDWGNLGFGYMTTDYRYVANYKDGKWDDGALVTDPTVTLNECAGVFQYSQSCFEGLKAYTTEDGHIVCFRPDLNASRMKDSCERLEMPVFPEDRFVDAVEQVVKANAAWVPPFGSGATLYIRPYMIATNAVIGVKPADEYQFRILVTPVGPYFKGGAKPITIRVSDFDRAAPHGTGHIKAGLNYAMSLHAIVDAHAQGYAENMYLDPATRTYVEETGGANFIFI
;
A
#
# COMPACT_ATOMS: atom_id res chain seq x y z
N MET A 1 -25.17 -10.60 3.93
CA MET A 1 -24.26 -11.45 3.12
C MET A 1 -23.49 -12.35 4.05
N GLU A 2 -23.41 -13.64 3.77
CA GLU A 2 -22.65 -14.59 4.58
C GLU A 2 -21.14 -14.32 4.47
N LYS A 3 -20.46 -14.27 5.60
CA LYS A 3 -19.02 -14.04 5.66
C LYS A 3 -18.25 -15.33 5.34
N LYS A 4 -17.03 -15.20 4.84
CA LYS A 4 -16.14 -16.36 4.63
C LYS A 4 -15.87 -17.05 5.99
N ASN A 5 -15.75 -18.37 5.95
CA ASN A 5 -15.44 -19.15 7.16
C ASN A 5 -13.93 -19.07 7.45
N LEU A 6 -13.52 -18.06 8.22
CA LEU A 6 -12.14 -17.80 8.61
C LEU A 6 -12.05 -17.63 10.13
N ASP A 7 -10.91 -17.98 10.70
CA ASP A 7 -10.58 -17.63 12.08
C ASP A 7 -10.13 -16.16 12.17
N TRP A 8 -11.13 -15.27 12.16
CA TRP A 8 -10.92 -13.82 12.12
C TRP A 8 -10.07 -13.28 13.27
N GLY A 9 -10.15 -13.89 14.44
CA GLY A 9 -9.40 -13.48 15.64
C GLY A 9 -7.91 -13.78 15.58
N ASN A 10 -7.50 -14.72 14.74
CA ASN A 10 -6.11 -15.18 14.61
C ASN A 10 -5.43 -14.79 13.28
N LEU A 11 -6.04 -13.90 12.51
CA LEU A 11 -5.42 -13.42 11.28
C LEU A 11 -4.10 -12.70 11.57
N GLY A 12 -3.08 -12.99 10.76
CA GLY A 12 -1.85 -12.20 10.68
C GLY A 12 -1.96 -11.09 9.62
N PHE A 13 -0.82 -10.48 9.30
CA PHE A 13 -0.71 -9.50 8.20
C PHE A 13 -0.17 -10.18 6.92
N GLY A 14 -0.67 -11.37 6.60
CA GLY A 14 -0.30 -12.15 5.42
C GLY A 14 -1.32 -11.99 4.29
N TYR A 15 -0.84 -12.12 3.05
CA TYR A 15 -1.71 -12.08 1.88
C TYR A 15 -2.59 -13.34 1.79
N MET A 16 -3.88 -13.12 1.56
CA MET A 16 -4.86 -14.15 1.19
C MET A 16 -5.52 -13.74 -0.12
N THR A 17 -5.62 -14.67 -1.05
CA THR A 17 -6.31 -14.40 -2.33
C THR A 17 -7.80 -14.28 -2.10
N THR A 18 -8.36 -13.13 -2.46
CA THR A 18 -9.81 -12.85 -2.41
C THR A 18 -10.45 -13.05 -3.79
N ASP A 19 -11.78 -12.92 -3.87
CA ASP A 19 -12.53 -13.28 -5.08
C ASP A 19 -12.28 -12.29 -6.24
N TYR A 20 -12.20 -10.98 -5.96
CA TYR A 20 -12.10 -9.93 -6.98
C TYR A 20 -10.98 -8.94 -6.69
N ARG A 21 -10.46 -8.35 -7.76
CA ARG A 21 -9.58 -7.19 -7.81
C ARG A 21 -10.05 -6.22 -8.88
N TYR A 22 -9.67 -4.95 -8.77
CA TYR A 22 -9.94 -3.95 -9.80
C TYR A 22 -8.69 -3.74 -10.66
N VAL A 23 -8.86 -3.56 -11.97
CA VAL A 23 -7.77 -3.28 -12.92
C VAL A 23 -8.25 -2.23 -13.91
N ALA A 24 -7.44 -1.18 -14.10
CA ALA A 24 -7.56 -0.23 -15.19
C ALA A 24 -6.22 -0.09 -15.90
N ASN A 25 -6.24 0.08 -17.22
CA ASN A 25 -5.05 0.22 -18.05
C ASN A 25 -4.94 1.65 -18.60
N TYR A 26 -3.72 2.17 -18.61
CA TYR A 26 -3.37 3.41 -19.29
C TYR A 26 -2.57 3.09 -20.52
N LYS A 27 -3.07 3.54 -21.66
CA LYS A 27 -2.44 3.38 -22.97
C LYS A 27 -2.88 4.48 -23.91
N ASP A 28 -2.01 4.89 -24.83
CA ASP A 28 -2.28 5.93 -25.83
C ASP A 28 -2.82 7.24 -25.20
N GLY A 29 -2.25 7.62 -24.04
CA GLY A 29 -2.58 8.86 -23.34
C GLY A 29 -3.89 8.85 -22.55
N LYS A 30 -4.53 7.71 -22.34
CA LYS A 30 -5.83 7.61 -21.62
C LYS A 30 -5.98 6.33 -20.81
N TRP A 31 -6.77 6.44 -19.76
CA TRP A 31 -7.28 5.30 -18.98
C TRP A 31 -8.47 4.65 -19.69
N ASP A 32 -8.52 3.32 -19.66
CA ASP A 32 -9.76 2.58 -19.96
C ASP A 32 -10.78 2.73 -18.81
N ASP A 33 -11.97 2.14 -18.96
CA ASP A 33 -13.03 2.23 -17.94
C ASP A 33 -12.68 1.44 -16.66
N GLY A 34 -11.75 0.49 -16.74
CA GLY A 34 -11.43 -0.43 -15.67
C GLY A 34 -12.50 -1.48 -15.43
N ALA A 35 -12.14 -2.55 -14.73
CA ALA A 35 -13.07 -3.64 -14.43
C ALA A 35 -12.66 -4.43 -13.18
N LEU A 36 -13.64 -5.11 -12.58
CA LEU A 36 -13.40 -6.17 -11.61
C LEU A 36 -12.97 -7.45 -12.35
N VAL A 37 -11.88 -8.05 -11.92
CA VAL A 37 -11.35 -9.31 -12.47
C VAL A 37 -11.07 -10.30 -11.33
N THR A 38 -11.00 -11.59 -11.66
CA THR A 38 -10.76 -12.67 -10.68
C THR A 38 -9.32 -13.16 -10.67
N ASP A 39 -8.59 -12.99 -11.78
CA ASP A 39 -7.20 -13.44 -11.90
C ASP A 39 -6.25 -12.58 -11.06
N PRO A 40 -5.52 -13.15 -10.07
CA PRO A 40 -4.56 -12.43 -9.25
C PRO A 40 -3.22 -12.21 -9.94
N THR A 41 -2.99 -12.80 -11.10
CA THR A 41 -1.69 -12.75 -11.77
C THR A 41 -1.49 -11.45 -12.54
N VAL A 42 -0.24 -11.06 -12.70
CA VAL A 42 0.19 -9.95 -13.55
C VAL A 42 1.29 -10.48 -14.46
N THR A 43 1.03 -10.52 -15.76
CA THR A 43 2.02 -10.94 -16.75
C THR A 43 2.60 -9.71 -17.42
N LEU A 44 3.92 -9.53 -17.33
CA LEU A 44 4.65 -8.39 -17.88
C LEU A 44 5.87 -8.85 -18.65
N ASN A 45 6.35 -8.00 -19.56
CA ASN A 45 7.65 -8.20 -20.18
C ASN A 45 8.77 -8.03 -19.13
N GLU A 46 9.86 -8.78 -19.24
CA GLU A 46 11.01 -8.68 -18.33
C GLU A 46 11.62 -7.27 -18.27
N CYS A 47 11.48 -6.49 -19.33
CA CYS A 47 11.92 -5.09 -19.41
C CYS A 47 10.86 -4.08 -18.96
N ALA A 48 9.76 -4.50 -18.33
CA ALA A 48 8.76 -3.56 -17.83
C ALA A 48 9.39 -2.54 -16.86
N GLY A 49 8.98 -1.28 -16.98
CA GLY A 49 9.55 -0.17 -16.20
C GLY A 49 9.46 -0.38 -14.68
N VAL A 50 8.47 -1.11 -14.21
CA VAL A 50 8.37 -1.49 -12.80
C VAL A 50 9.51 -2.39 -12.34
N PHE A 51 9.99 -3.31 -13.19
CA PHE A 51 11.10 -4.21 -12.84
C PHE A 51 12.46 -3.53 -12.97
N GLN A 52 12.65 -2.73 -14.01
CA GLN A 52 13.96 -2.15 -14.30
C GLN A 52 14.25 -0.91 -13.46
N TYR A 53 13.24 -0.06 -13.21
CA TYR A 53 13.41 1.25 -12.57
C TYR A 53 12.49 1.48 -11.38
N SER A 54 11.82 0.42 -10.87
CA SER A 54 10.89 0.52 -9.73
C SER A 54 9.82 1.61 -9.92
N GLN A 55 9.42 1.90 -11.19
CA GLN A 55 8.42 2.91 -11.48
C GLN A 55 7.04 2.40 -11.05
N SER A 56 6.75 2.58 -9.77
CA SER A 56 5.54 2.14 -9.09
C SER A 56 5.26 2.96 -7.84
N CYS A 57 3.98 3.14 -7.52
CA CYS A 57 3.52 3.69 -6.26
C CYS A 57 2.33 2.88 -5.74
N PHE A 58 2.00 3.04 -4.45
CA PHE A 58 0.91 2.29 -3.86
C PHE A 58 0.25 3.07 -2.72
N GLU A 59 -0.94 2.61 -2.33
CA GLU A 59 -1.67 3.10 -1.19
C GLU A 59 -2.05 1.96 -0.25
N GLY A 60 -2.47 2.32 0.95
CA GLY A 60 -2.96 1.38 1.94
C GLY A 60 -4.07 2.02 2.76
N LEU A 61 -5.25 1.43 2.70
CA LEU A 61 -6.39 1.81 3.51
C LEU A 61 -7.15 0.55 3.94
N LYS A 62 -8.21 0.71 4.71
CA LYS A 62 -8.94 -0.42 5.29
C LYS A 62 -10.44 -0.22 5.17
N ALA A 63 -11.16 -1.34 5.01
CA ALA A 63 -12.60 -1.39 5.22
C ALA A 63 -12.92 -2.11 6.54
N TYR A 64 -13.94 -1.62 7.22
CA TYR A 64 -14.38 -2.06 8.53
C TYR A 64 -15.87 -2.41 8.49
N THR A 65 -16.28 -3.39 9.28
CA THR A 65 -17.69 -3.59 9.59
C THR A 65 -18.02 -2.82 10.87
N THR A 66 -19.03 -1.97 10.83
CA THR A 66 -19.55 -1.23 11.99
C THR A 66 -20.45 -2.12 12.84
N GLU A 67 -20.82 -1.66 14.06
CA GLU A 67 -21.69 -2.42 14.97
C GLU A 67 -23.08 -2.71 14.38
N ASP A 68 -23.60 -1.77 13.60
CA ASP A 68 -24.88 -1.90 12.87
C ASP A 68 -24.76 -2.66 11.53
N GLY A 69 -23.58 -3.22 11.23
CA GLY A 69 -23.33 -4.12 10.10
C GLY A 69 -22.99 -3.44 8.77
N HIS A 70 -22.86 -2.11 8.74
CA HIS A 70 -22.38 -1.41 7.54
C HIS A 70 -20.90 -1.65 7.28
N ILE A 71 -20.48 -1.58 6.03
CA ILE A 71 -19.08 -1.61 5.63
C ILE A 71 -18.65 -0.18 5.29
N VAL A 72 -17.62 0.31 5.95
CA VAL A 72 -17.11 1.68 5.80
C VAL A 72 -15.62 1.72 5.52
N CYS A 73 -15.17 2.74 4.77
CA CYS A 73 -13.78 3.12 4.60
C CYS A 73 -13.57 4.52 5.18
N PHE A 74 -12.39 4.76 5.77
CA PHE A 74 -12.07 6.06 6.31
C PHE A 74 -11.27 6.89 5.31
N ARG A 75 -11.83 7.99 4.83
CA ARG A 75 -11.19 8.99 3.96
C ARG A 75 -10.41 8.43 2.77
N PRO A 76 -11.02 7.61 1.90
CA PRO A 76 -10.36 7.10 0.69
C PRO A 76 -9.96 8.23 -0.28
N ASP A 77 -10.61 9.39 -0.21
CA ASP A 77 -10.28 10.61 -0.94
C ASP A 77 -8.87 11.10 -0.64
N LEU A 78 -8.42 11.06 0.61
CA LEU A 78 -7.04 11.45 0.97
C LEU A 78 -5.99 10.44 0.47
N ASN A 79 -6.35 9.16 0.37
CA ASN A 79 -5.47 8.18 -0.26
C ASN A 79 -5.37 8.42 -1.77
N ALA A 80 -6.48 8.79 -2.43
CA ALA A 80 -6.48 9.17 -3.84
C ALA A 80 -5.57 10.37 -4.09
N SER A 81 -5.71 11.43 -3.29
CA SER A 81 -4.88 12.63 -3.39
C SER A 81 -3.39 12.34 -3.21
N ARG A 82 -3.02 11.53 -2.19
CA ARG A 82 -1.60 11.15 -2.00
C ARG A 82 -1.07 10.25 -3.11
N MET A 83 -1.90 9.36 -3.69
CA MET A 83 -1.49 8.59 -4.86
C MET A 83 -1.22 9.49 -6.06
N LYS A 84 -2.02 10.54 -6.26
CA LYS A 84 -1.78 11.58 -7.27
C LYS A 84 -0.40 12.21 -7.08
N ASP A 85 -0.09 12.72 -5.88
CA ASP A 85 1.22 13.31 -5.57
C ASP A 85 2.37 12.33 -5.86
N SER A 86 2.18 11.05 -5.53
CA SER A 86 3.16 10.00 -5.79
C SER A 86 3.35 9.76 -7.30
N CYS A 87 2.26 9.73 -8.06
CA CYS A 87 2.31 9.58 -9.52
C CYS A 87 3.02 10.77 -10.18
N GLU A 88 2.66 12.00 -9.82
CA GLU A 88 3.26 13.23 -10.36
C GLU A 88 4.77 13.25 -10.08
N ARG A 89 5.21 12.90 -8.87
CA ARG A 89 6.65 12.84 -8.52
C ARG A 89 7.43 11.80 -9.31
N LEU A 90 6.78 10.70 -9.73
CA LEU A 90 7.40 9.60 -10.46
C LEU A 90 7.16 9.67 -11.98
N GLU A 91 6.65 10.81 -12.49
CA GLU A 91 6.31 10.98 -13.92
C GLU A 91 5.37 9.87 -14.43
N MET A 92 4.38 9.51 -13.63
CA MET A 92 3.34 8.52 -13.93
C MET A 92 2.01 9.23 -14.19
N PRO A 93 1.13 8.70 -15.08
CA PRO A 93 -0.19 9.29 -15.29
C PRO A 93 -1.03 9.23 -14.02
N VAL A 94 -1.69 10.32 -13.69
CA VAL A 94 -2.62 10.33 -12.54
C VAL A 94 -3.85 9.50 -12.86
N PHE A 95 -4.22 8.58 -11.95
CA PHE A 95 -5.54 7.96 -11.99
C PHE A 95 -6.54 8.92 -11.34
N PRO A 96 -7.68 9.27 -11.99
CA PRO A 96 -8.62 10.26 -11.45
C PRO A 96 -9.09 9.93 -10.03
N GLU A 97 -9.09 10.95 -9.14
CA GLU A 97 -9.35 10.75 -7.70
C GLU A 97 -10.78 10.23 -7.44
N ASP A 98 -11.76 10.71 -8.18
CA ASP A 98 -13.14 10.21 -8.13
C ASP A 98 -13.23 8.75 -8.56
N ARG A 99 -12.58 8.37 -9.64
CA ARG A 99 -12.50 6.98 -10.09
C ARG A 99 -11.74 6.08 -9.12
N PHE A 100 -10.74 6.61 -8.41
CA PHE A 100 -10.05 5.87 -7.35
C PHE A 100 -11.03 5.48 -6.23
N VAL A 101 -11.83 6.44 -5.77
CA VAL A 101 -12.83 6.19 -4.71
C VAL A 101 -13.87 5.19 -5.19
N ASP A 102 -14.40 5.36 -6.40
CA ASP A 102 -15.35 4.42 -7.02
C ASP A 102 -14.75 3.00 -7.14
N ALA A 103 -13.50 2.87 -7.56
CA ALA A 103 -12.82 1.58 -7.68
C ALA A 103 -12.63 0.90 -6.32
N VAL A 104 -12.31 1.67 -5.26
CA VAL A 104 -12.26 1.16 -3.89
C VAL A 104 -13.63 0.64 -3.46
N GLU A 105 -14.71 1.39 -3.71
CA GLU A 105 -16.06 0.93 -3.39
C GLU A 105 -16.45 -0.34 -4.14
N GLN A 106 -16.16 -0.40 -5.44
CA GLN A 106 -16.48 -1.56 -6.27
C GLN A 106 -15.78 -2.83 -5.75
N VAL A 107 -14.47 -2.76 -5.47
CA VAL A 107 -13.71 -3.92 -5.02
C VAL A 107 -14.12 -4.37 -3.62
N VAL A 108 -14.45 -3.44 -2.72
CA VAL A 108 -14.94 -3.76 -1.37
C VAL A 108 -16.33 -4.40 -1.43
N LYS A 109 -17.23 -3.83 -2.22
CA LYS A 109 -18.59 -4.40 -2.44
C LYS A 109 -18.51 -5.83 -3.00
N ALA A 110 -17.67 -6.04 -4.03
CA ALA A 110 -17.48 -7.37 -4.64
C ALA A 110 -16.87 -8.40 -3.68
N ASN A 111 -16.08 -7.96 -2.70
CA ASN A 111 -15.46 -8.81 -1.69
C ASN A 111 -16.10 -8.65 -0.29
N ALA A 112 -17.35 -8.25 -0.19
CA ALA A 112 -18.00 -7.96 1.10
C ALA A 112 -18.04 -9.18 2.05
N ALA A 113 -18.01 -10.42 1.52
CA ALA A 113 -17.88 -11.64 2.31
C ALA A 113 -16.51 -11.78 3.00
N TRP A 114 -15.48 -11.08 2.50
CA TRP A 114 -14.12 -11.07 3.04
C TRP A 114 -13.87 -9.95 4.06
N VAL A 115 -14.82 -9.01 4.22
CA VAL A 115 -14.70 -7.97 5.25
C VAL A 115 -14.96 -8.61 6.61
N PRO A 116 -14.00 -8.54 7.58
CA PRO A 116 -14.15 -9.17 8.89
C PRO A 116 -15.38 -8.65 9.63
N PRO A 117 -16.05 -9.49 10.47
CA PRO A 117 -17.17 -9.05 11.30
C PRO A 117 -16.73 -8.01 12.34
N PHE A 118 -17.67 -7.17 12.78
CA PHE A 118 -17.46 -6.25 13.90
C PHE A 118 -16.99 -7.00 15.14
N GLY A 119 -16.08 -6.41 15.91
CA GLY A 119 -15.55 -6.99 17.14
C GLY A 119 -14.49 -8.07 16.96
N SER A 120 -14.19 -8.52 15.73
CA SER A 120 -13.15 -9.54 15.49
C SER A 120 -11.71 -9.04 15.66
N GLY A 121 -11.49 -7.72 15.73
CA GLY A 121 -10.15 -7.11 15.72
C GLY A 121 -9.44 -7.11 14.35
N ALA A 122 -10.00 -7.81 13.36
CA ALA A 122 -9.49 -7.86 12.00
C ALA A 122 -10.15 -6.80 11.10
N THR A 123 -9.53 -6.53 9.96
CA THR A 123 -10.00 -5.55 8.97
C THR A 123 -9.74 -6.06 7.55
N LEU A 124 -10.46 -5.55 6.55
CA LEU A 124 -10.09 -5.77 5.16
C LEU A 124 -9.06 -4.72 4.75
N TYR A 125 -7.83 -5.14 4.53
CA TYR A 125 -6.78 -4.29 3.97
C TYR A 125 -6.99 -4.11 2.47
N ILE A 126 -6.89 -2.87 2.00
CA ILE A 126 -7.05 -2.50 0.60
C ILE A 126 -5.71 -1.94 0.11
N ARG A 127 -5.20 -2.49 -0.98
CA ARG A 127 -3.93 -2.11 -1.60
C ARG A 127 -4.16 -1.61 -3.03
N PRO A 128 -4.44 -0.31 -3.23
CA PRO A 128 -4.30 0.32 -4.53
C PRO A 128 -2.81 0.42 -4.88
N TYR A 129 -2.48 0.17 -6.15
CA TYR A 129 -1.12 0.37 -6.64
C TYR A 129 -1.10 0.63 -8.13
N MET A 130 -0.06 1.31 -8.57
CA MET A 130 0.20 1.60 -9.98
C MET A 130 1.59 1.12 -10.37
N ILE A 131 1.69 0.53 -11.55
CA ILE A 131 2.91 -0.02 -12.11
C ILE A 131 3.08 0.38 -13.58
N ALA A 132 4.33 0.66 -13.97
CA ALA A 132 4.72 0.81 -15.38
C ALA A 132 4.83 -0.56 -16.04
N THR A 133 4.16 -0.79 -17.18
CA THR A 133 3.94 -2.12 -17.74
C THR A 133 4.64 -2.39 -19.06
N ASN A 134 4.92 -1.35 -19.87
CA ASN A 134 5.61 -1.56 -21.14
C ASN A 134 7.12 -1.75 -20.97
N ALA A 135 7.73 -2.38 -21.97
CA ALA A 135 9.17 -2.63 -22.00
C ALA A 135 9.95 -1.31 -22.19
N VAL A 136 10.93 -1.06 -21.30
CA VAL A 136 11.79 0.14 -21.31
C VAL A 136 13.21 -0.27 -20.88
N ILE A 137 14.21 0.08 -21.70
CA ILE A 137 15.64 -0.11 -21.33
C ILE A 137 16.29 1.22 -20.98
N GLY A 138 16.00 2.30 -21.74
CA GLY A 138 16.48 3.64 -21.40
C GLY A 138 15.74 4.20 -20.18
N VAL A 139 16.44 4.97 -19.34
CA VAL A 139 15.84 5.65 -18.18
C VAL A 139 14.90 6.76 -18.67
N LYS A 140 13.63 6.46 -18.74
CA LYS A 140 12.55 7.40 -19.11
C LYS A 140 11.24 6.93 -18.48
N PRO A 141 10.21 7.80 -18.35
CA PRO A 141 8.87 7.36 -18.00
C PRO A 141 8.36 6.31 -19.01
N ALA A 142 7.60 5.36 -18.50
CA ALA A 142 6.90 4.40 -19.33
C ALA A 142 5.76 5.06 -20.14
N ASP A 143 5.27 4.36 -21.15
CA ASP A 143 4.16 4.84 -21.99
C ASP A 143 2.83 4.11 -21.63
N GLU A 144 2.92 2.96 -20.94
CA GLU A 144 1.77 2.16 -20.51
C GLU A 144 1.84 1.83 -19.02
N TYR A 145 0.68 1.87 -18.34
CA TYR A 145 0.57 1.62 -16.90
C TYR A 145 -0.67 0.81 -16.57
N GLN A 146 -0.65 0.16 -15.41
CA GLN A 146 -1.84 -0.42 -14.80
C GLN A 146 -2.07 0.19 -13.42
N PHE A 147 -3.30 0.62 -13.16
CA PHE A 147 -3.84 0.84 -11.82
C PHE A 147 -4.58 -0.40 -11.38
N ARG A 148 -4.26 -0.90 -10.19
CA ARG A 148 -4.85 -2.13 -9.64
C ARG A 148 -5.21 -1.94 -8.18
N ILE A 149 -6.28 -2.61 -7.74
CA ILE A 149 -6.61 -2.72 -6.32
C ILE A 149 -6.77 -4.19 -5.97
N LEU A 150 -6.00 -4.68 -5.02
CA LEU A 150 -6.23 -5.95 -4.35
C LEU A 150 -6.71 -5.71 -2.92
N VAL A 151 -7.44 -6.69 -2.36
CA VAL A 151 -7.86 -6.66 -0.95
C VAL A 151 -7.48 -7.98 -0.27
N THR A 152 -7.26 -7.94 1.04
CA THR A 152 -6.96 -9.12 1.85
C THR A 152 -7.39 -8.88 3.30
N PRO A 153 -8.07 -9.83 3.97
CA PRO A 153 -8.36 -9.70 5.38
C PRO A 153 -7.07 -9.82 6.19
N VAL A 154 -6.90 -8.95 7.17
CA VAL A 154 -5.70 -8.90 8.03
C VAL A 154 -6.09 -8.72 9.49
N GLY A 155 -5.29 -9.30 10.38
CA GLY A 155 -5.31 -9.00 11.80
C GLY A 155 -4.57 -7.73 12.17
N PRO A 156 -4.38 -7.46 13.47
CA PRO A 156 -3.58 -6.33 13.94
C PRO A 156 -2.14 -6.41 13.42
N TYR A 157 -1.57 -5.26 13.04
CA TYR A 157 -0.18 -5.20 12.58
C TYR A 157 0.81 -5.67 13.67
N PHE A 158 0.62 -5.19 14.91
CA PHE A 158 1.37 -5.67 16.06
C PHE A 158 0.57 -6.75 16.81
N LYS A 159 1.10 -7.98 16.82
CA LYS A 159 0.50 -9.09 17.58
C LYS A 159 0.59 -8.80 19.09
N GLY A 160 -0.52 -8.88 19.78
CA GLY A 160 -0.58 -8.68 21.23
C GLY A 160 -1.18 -7.34 21.68
N GLY A 161 -1.76 -6.56 20.77
CA GLY A 161 -2.47 -5.31 21.05
C GLY A 161 -1.55 -4.13 21.37
N ALA A 162 -2.06 -3.13 22.08
CA ALA A 162 -1.33 -1.93 22.46
C ALA A 162 -0.36 -2.21 23.62
N LYS A 163 0.82 -2.75 23.29
CA LYS A 163 1.91 -2.98 24.25
C LYS A 163 3.09 -2.09 23.87
N PRO A 164 3.90 -1.66 24.86
CA PRO A 164 5.16 -0.99 24.59
C PRO A 164 6.07 -1.85 23.71
N ILE A 165 6.73 -1.22 22.75
CA ILE A 165 7.74 -1.84 21.89
C ILE A 165 9.05 -1.10 22.03
N THR A 166 10.15 -1.79 21.76
CA THR A 166 11.47 -1.17 21.67
C THR A 166 11.76 -0.80 20.23
N ILE A 167 12.20 0.44 20.06
CA ILE A 167 12.52 1.02 18.73
C ILE A 167 14.00 1.37 18.72
N ARG A 168 14.70 1.01 17.64
CA ARG A 168 16.08 1.40 17.42
C ARG A 168 16.13 2.72 16.66
N VAL A 169 16.98 3.64 17.07
CA VAL A 169 17.38 4.78 16.23
C VAL A 169 18.36 4.25 15.17
N SER A 170 17.96 4.33 13.91
CA SER A 170 18.70 3.78 12.77
C SER A 170 19.94 4.62 12.44
N ASP A 171 21.04 3.95 12.07
CA ASP A 171 22.21 4.60 11.49
C ASP A 171 22.05 4.91 9.99
N PHE A 172 21.03 4.33 9.37
CA PHE A 172 20.68 4.56 7.96
C PHE A 172 19.63 5.67 7.83
N ASP A 173 19.65 6.33 6.68
CA ASP A 173 18.62 7.31 6.32
C ASP A 173 17.38 6.63 5.76
N ARG A 174 16.20 7.22 5.99
CA ARG A 174 14.95 6.76 5.41
C ARG A 174 14.80 7.19 3.96
N ALA A 175 15.24 8.40 3.65
CA ALA A 175 15.24 8.99 2.31
C ALA A 175 16.27 10.14 2.23
N ALA A 176 16.71 10.47 1.01
CA ALA A 176 17.52 11.65 0.78
C ALA A 176 16.75 12.94 1.08
N PRO A 177 17.38 14.06 1.50
CA PRO A 177 16.73 15.31 1.87
C PRO A 177 15.78 15.88 0.80
N HIS A 178 16.12 15.73 -0.47
CA HIS A 178 15.31 16.13 -1.63
C HIS A 178 14.89 14.94 -2.49
N GLY A 179 14.80 13.75 -1.88
CA GLY A 179 14.47 12.50 -2.55
C GLY A 179 12.97 12.24 -2.66
N THR A 180 12.59 11.01 -2.42
CA THR A 180 11.22 10.50 -2.60
C THR A 180 10.51 10.13 -1.29
N GLY A 181 11.04 10.54 -0.14
CA GLY A 181 10.49 10.20 1.19
C GLY A 181 9.05 10.69 1.40
N HIS A 182 8.67 11.80 0.75
CA HIS A 182 7.33 12.40 0.84
C HIS A 182 6.25 11.67 0.02
N ILE A 183 6.61 10.69 -0.81
CA ILE A 183 5.67 9.91 -1.62
C ILE A 183 5.62 8.45 -1.17
N LYS A 184 4.52 7.76 -1.50
CA LYS A 184 4.34 6.36 -1.15
C LYS A 184 4.75 5.43 -2.30
N ALA A 185 6.07 5.27 -2.47
CA ALA A 185 6.67 4.49 -3.55
C ALA A 185 7.44 3.26 -3.02
N GLY A 186 7.37 2.15 -3.74
CA GLY A 186 8.02 0.89 -3.36
C GLY A 186 9.52 1.01 -3.12
N LEU A 187 10.19 1.88 -3.88
CA LEU A 187 11.63 2.13 -3.75
C LEU A 187 12.03 2.60 -2.34
N ASN A 188 11.20 3.41 -1.66
CA ASN A 188 11.46 3.87 -0.29
C ASN A 188 11.43 2.71 0.71
N TYR A 189 10.60 1.71 0.47
CA TYR A 189 10.47 0.53 1.33
C TYR A 189 11.59 -0.47 1.07
N ALA A 190 11.95 -0.71 -0.18
CA ALA A 190 13.09 -1.55 -0.54
C ALA A 190 14.39 -1.03 0.11
N MET A 191 14.62 0.28 0.08
CA MET A 191 15.79 0.92 0.70
C MET A 191 15.86 0.68 2.21
N SER A 192 14.74 0.59 2.91
CA SER A 192 14.69 0.40 4.36
C SER A 192 14.73 -1.07 4.82
N LEU A 193 14.72 -2.05 3.91
CA LEU A 193 14.71 -3.47 4.28
C LEU A 193 15.92 -3.88 5.11
N HIS A 194 17.12 -3.42 4.76
CA HIS A 194 18.32 -3.75 5.52
C HIS A 194 18.23 -3.26 6.96
N ALA A 195 17.81 -2.01 7.15
CA ALA A 195 17.70 -1.41 8.47
C ALA A 195 16.72 -2.15 9.39
N ILE A 196 15.54 -2.55 8.87
CA ILE A 196 14.54 -3.27 9.69
C ILE A 196 14.97 -4.70 9.99
N VAL A 197 15.61 -5.41 9.06
CA VAL A 197 16.16 -6.75 9.29
C VAL A 197 17.23 -6.71 10.36
N ASP A 198 18.14 -5.74 10.30
CA ASP A 198 19.19 -5.55 11.32
C ASP A 198 18.61 -5.21 12.70
N ALA A 199 17.59 -4.34 12.77
CA ALA A 199 16.90 -4.03 14.03
C ALA A 199 16.23 -5.27 14.63
N HIS A 200 15.52 -6.05 13.84
CA HIS A 200 14.87 -7.28 14.28
C HIS A 200 15.91 -8.31 14.78
N ALA A 201 17.04 -8.46 14.11
CA ALA A 201 18.12 -9.35 14.55
C ALA A 201 18.69 -8.97 15.91
N GLN A 202 18.59 -7.69 16.29
CA GLN A 202 19.00 -7.17 17.60
C GLN A 202 17.87 -7.12 18.65
N GLY A 203 16.67 -7.63 18.31
CA GLY A 203 15.53 -7.71 19.22
C GLY A 203 14.65 -6.45 19.28
N TYR A 204 14.86 -5.49 18.42
CA TYR A 204 14.00 -4.31 18.28
C TYR A 204 12.79 -4.62 17.41
N ALA A 205 11.66 -3.99 17.69
CA ALA A 205 10.43 -4.20 16.93
C ALA A 205 10.32 -3.31 15.69
N GLU A 206 11.00 -2.15 15.68
CA GLU A 206 10.92 -1.15 14.61
C GLU A 206 12.16 -0.24 14.64
N ASN A 207 12.36 0.50 13.55
CA ASN A 207 13.35 1.57 13.44
C ASN A 207 12.69 2.95 13.52
N MET A 208 13.39 3.89 14.15
CA MET A 208 13.18 5.32 14.05
C MET A 208 14.30 5.92 13.20
N TYR A 209 13.95 6.75 12.25
CA TYR A 209 14.91 7.44 11.39
C TYR A 209 15.04 8.89 11.80
N LEU A 210 16.27 9.40 11.72
CA LEU A 210 16.59 10.81 11.91
C LEU A 210 16.66 11.51 10.55
N ASP A 211 16.48 12.83 10.57
CA ASP A 211 16.62 13.66 9.37
C ASP A 211 18.01 13.45 8.72
N PRO A 212 18.07 13.22 7.40
CA PRO A 212 19.32 12.85 6.74
C PRO A 212 20.29 14.03 6.59
N ALA A 213 19.82 15.27 6.78
CA ALA A 213 20.66 16.46 6.64
C ALA A 213 21.53 16.71 7.88
N THR A 214 20.96 16.56 9.09
CA THR A 214 21.65 16.89 10.35
C THR A 214 21.73 15.72 11.32
N ARG A 215 20.95 14.67 11.12
CA ARG A 215 20.79 13.52 12.02
C ARG A 215 20.43 13.91 13.46
N THR A 216 19.64 14.97 13.59
CA THR A 216 19.29 15.58 14.88
C THR A 216 17.83 15.43 15.21
N TYR A 217 16.95 15.54 14.19
CA TYR A 217 15.51 15.52 14.38
C TYR A 217 14.93 14.15 14.02
N VAL A 218 13.89 13.74 14.75
CA VAL A 218 13.10 12.55 14.39
C VAL A 218 12.32 12.82 13.11
N GLU A 219 12.47 11.95 12.12
CA GLU A 219 11.77 12.05 10.84
C GLU A 219 10.54 11.15 10.80
N GLU A 220 10.75 9.84 10.83
CA GLU A 220 9.66 8.85 10.83
C GLU A 220 10.12 7.48 11.36
N THR A 221 9.17 6.56 11.57
CA THR A 221 9.46 5.13 11.74
C THR A 221 9.29 4.38 10.41
N GLY A 222 9.75 3.14 10.33
CA GLY A 222 9.74 2.38 9.07
C GLY A 222 8.34 2.05 8.56
N GLY A 223 7.43 1.62 9.40
CA GLY A 223 6.16 1.04 8.99
C GLY A 223 4.89 1.68 9.55
N ALA A 224 4.98 2.58 10.51
CA ALA A 224 3.83 3.16 11.22
C ALA A 224 3.98 4.68 11.37
N ASN A 225 2.87 5.35 11.64
CA ASN A 225 2.91 6.76 12.06
C ASN A 225 3.53 6.86 13.46
N PHE A 226 4.19 7.98 13.71
CA PHE A 226 4.80 8.31 14.97
C PHE A 226 4.22 9.63 15.50
N ILE A 227 3.83 9.66 16.77
CA ILE A 227 3.22 10.80 17.42
C ILE A 227 3.87 10.97 18.81
N PHE A 228 4.38 12.17 19.12
CA PHE A 228 4.74 12.56 20.47
C PHE A 228 3.49 13.06 21.22
N ILE A 229 3.36 12.71 22.48
CA ILE A 229 2.31 13.17 23.38
C ILE A 229 2.94 13.98 24.50
#